data_70b91bb723b5abc8d9869b2e60ab497c
#
_entry.id   70b91bb723b5abc8d9869b2e60ab497c
#
_cell.length_a   1.000
_cell.length_b   1.000
_cell.length_c   1.000
_cell.angle_alpha   90.00
_cell.angle_beta   90.00
_cell.angle_gamma   90.00
#
_symmetry.space_group_name_H-M   'P 1'
#
loop_
_entity.id
_entity.type
_entity.pdbx_description
1 polymer ?
#
loop_
_entity_poly.entity_id
_entity_poly.type
_entity_poly.pdbx_seq_one_letter_code
_entity_poly.pdbx_strand_id
1 'polypeptide(L)'
;MSRPADIVDTQIHIGPGGIAEALAQMDALGIKAALIDEYWFGGAPNKPHHLLAGGVQRPVAPTAELAAQLHPDRFSYLLRVDVDDPDYAQIIRQLRDAQGGRALRVDPGMSPPRRKAFAEGGYDHVFKAAAENGLPLFAFAPDNPAAFARAAKAFPDLRLIVDHCGVFSNSMRTSFAQLPPLGEAEQMALFDSVLALADHPNVALKWGHSSAMFDKPAWPGEGLWPILRKAVNAFGAERVMWASDFSVNQRGECWADLLYGMLGNPDLSAGEKEWVLGKALRTWLNWPA
;
A
#
# COMPACT_ATOMS: atom_id res chain seq x y z
N MET A 1 4.93 16.81 -21.98
CA MET A 1 4.18 16.63 -20.71
C MET A 1 5.10 17.04 -19.58
N SER A 2 4.65 17.92 -18.66
CA SER A 2 5.45 18.26 -17.49
C SER A 2 5.48 17.06 -16.54
N ARG A 3 6.69 16.63 -16.18
CA ARG A 3 6.91 15.57 -15.20
C ARG A 3 6.80 16.17 -13.78
N PRO A 4 6.12 15.53 -12.81
CA PRO A 4 6.15 15.96 -11.42
C PRO A 4 7.59 16.06 -10.88
N ALA A 5 7.86 17.09 -10.09
CA ALA A 5 9.19 17.32 -9.51
C ALA A 5 9.48 16.38 -8.33
N ASP A 6 8.44 15.98 -7.61
CA ASP A 6 8.54 15.13 -6.42
C ASP A 6 7.73 13.84 -6.62
N ILE A 7 8.37 12.85 -7.29
CA ILE A 7 7.80 11.52 -7.46
C ILE A 7 8.19 10.66 -6.25
N VAL A 8 7.19 10.13 -5.55
CA VAL A 8 7.39 9.27 -4.39
C VAL A 8 6.63 7.95 -4.61
N ASP A 9 7.34 6.84 -4.49
CA ASP A 9 6.73 5.52 -4.58
C ASP A 9 6.18 5.08 -3.22
N THR A 10 4.90 4.74 -3.17
CA THR A 10 4.21 4.38 -1.92
C THR A 10 4.56 2.97 -1.43
N GLN A 11 5.17 2.13 -2.25
CA GLN A 11 5.65 0.81 -1.82
C GLN A 11 6.71 0.26 -2.75
N ILE A 12 7.85 -0.06 -2.13
CA ILE A 12 8.88 -0.93 -2.71
C ILE A 12 9.32 -1.95 -1.65
N HIS A 13 9.96 -3.03 -2.11
CA HIS A 13 10.73 -3.95 -1.28
C HIS A 13 12.19 -3.90 -1.70
N ILE A 14 13.11 -3.90 -0.74
CA ILE A 14 14.53 -3.93 -1.05
C ILE A 14 14.91 -5.34 -1.50
N GLY A 15 15.31 -5.46 -2.76
CA GLY A 15 15.72 -6.72 -3.37
C GLY A 15 17.18 -7.12 -3.05
N PRO A 16 17.69 -8.18 -3.70
CA PRO A 16 19.03 -8.72 -3.46
C PRO A 16 20.18 -7.73 -3.67
N GLY A 17 20.01 -6.72 -4.53
CA GLY A 17 20.99 -5.66 -4.74
C GLY A 17 21.06 -4.61 -3.63
N GLY A 18 20.16 -4.72 -2.64
CA GLY A 18 20.15 -3.88 -1.45
C GLY A 18 19.81 -2.42 -1.70
N ILE A 19 20.13 -1.58 -0.71
CA ILE A 19 19.84 -0.14 -0.72
C ILE A 19 20.51 0.57 -1.90
N ALA A 20 21.72 0.17 -2.27
CA ALA A 20 22.49 0.81 -3.36
C ALA A 20 21.79 0.62 -4.72
N GLU A 21 21.26 -0.57 -5.00
CA GLU A 21 20.51 -0.83 -6.24
C GLU A 21 19.21 -0.01 -6.28
N ALA A 22 18.48 0.04 -5.17
CA ALA A 22 17.25 0.83 -5.08
C ALA A 22 17.53 2.31 -5.36
N LEU A 23 18.58 2.89 -4.77
CA LEU A 23 18.99 4.28 -5.03
C LEU A 23 19.36 4.51 -6.49
N ALA A 24 20.15 3.62 -7.10
CA ALA A 24 20.55 3.75 -8.50
C ALA A 24 19.35 3.71 -9.44
N GLN A 25 18.38 2.84 -9.19
CA GLN A 25 17.16 2.78 -9.99
C GLN A 25 16.28 4.02 -9.77
N MET A 26 16.14 4.50 -8.54
CA MET A 26 15.42 5.75 -8.25
C MET A 26 16.02 6.93 -8.98
N ASP A 27 17.34 7.06 -8.97
CA ASP A 27 18.06 8.15 -9.65
C ASP A 27 17.86 8.07 -11.17
N ALA A 28 17.99 6.87 -11.76
CA ALA A 28 17.75 6.65 -13.19
C ALA A 28 16.32 7.00 -13.62
N LEU A 29 15.34 6.74 -12.75
CA LEU A 29 13.93 7.02 -13.00
C LEU A 29 13.48 8.40 -12.49
N GLY A 30 14.33 9.15 -11.79
CA GLY A 30 13.98 10.44 -11.18
C GLY A 30 12.93 10.33 -10.10
N ILE A 31 12.86 9.20 -9.39
CA ILE A 31 12.04 9.00 -8.19
C ILE A 31 12.78 9.62 -7.01
N LYS A 32 12.12 10.53 -6.30
CA LYS A 32 12.75 11.29 -5.21
C LYS A 32 12.82 10.49 -3.92
N ALA A 33 11.74 9.77 -3.59
CA ALA A 33 11.69 8.99 -2.37
C ALA A 33 10.82 7.73 -2.56
N ALA A 34 10.96 6.77 -1.66
CA ALA A 34 10.15 5.56 -1.64
C ALA A 34 9.85 5.11 -0.22
N LEU A 35 8.62 4.64 0.00
CA LEU A 35 8.21 3.98 1.24
C LEU A 35 8.55 2.49 1.15
N ILE A 36 9.36 2.00 2.08
CA ILE A 36 9.77 0.60 2.11
C ILE A 36 8.80 -0.20 2.97
N ASP A 37 8.34 -1.32 2.40
CA ASP A 37 7.68 -2.41 3.12
C ASP A 37 8.66 -3.59 3.20
N GLU A 38 9.14 -3.92 4.38
CA GLU A 38 10.13 -5.00 4.54
C GLU A 38 9.53 -6.34 4.12
N TYR A 39 10.17 -6.96 3.12
CA TYR A 39 9.75 -8.25 2.60
C TYR A 39 10.91 -8.87 1.82
N TRP A 40 11.35 -10.06 2.21
CA TRP A 40 12.50 -10.67 1.56
C TRP A 40 12.05 -11.73 0.55
N PHE A 41 12.66 -11.64 -0.64
CA PHE A 41 12.56 -12.65 -1.66
C PHE A 41 13.82 -13.51 -1.69
N GLY A 42 13.66 -14.78 -1.40
CA GLY A 42 14.73 -15.74 -1.48
C GLY A 42 14.14 -17.13 -1.65
N GLY A 43 13.62 -17.43 -2.84
CA GLY A 43 13.03 -18.73 -3.14
C GLY A 43 11.63 -18.99 -2.56
N ALA A 44 11.26 -18.30 -1.49
CA ALA A 44 9.91 -18.22 -0.96
C ALA A 44 9.67 -16.81 -0.44
N PRO A 45 8.48 -16.23 -0.63
CA PRO A 45 8.12 -14.94 -0.06
C PRO A 45 8.22 -15.03 1.46
N ASN A 46 9.16 -14.32 2.05
CA ASN A 46 9.42 -14.39 3.47
C ASN A 46 9.40 -13.00 4.10
N LYS A 47 8.50 -12.82 5.06
CA LYS A 47 8.49 -11.62 5.90
C LYS A 47 9.44 -11.86 7.05
N PRO A 48 10.49 -11.04 7.23
CA PRO A 48 11.39 -11.22 8.36
C PRO A 48 10.61 -11.00 9.66
N HIS A 49 10.75 -11.93 10.60
CA HIS A 49 10.02 -11.90 11.86
C HIS A 49 10.74 -12.65 12.97
N HIS A 50 10.43 -12.28 14.21
CA HIS A 50 10.70 -13.11 15.37
C HIS A 50 9.51 -14.01 15.66
N LEU A 51 9.76 -15.29 15.89
CA LEU A 51 8.74 -16.24 16.33
C LEU A 51 8.59 -16.16 17.85
N LEU A 52 7.40 -15.78 18.30
CA LEU A 52 7.06 -15.70 19.71
C LEU A 52 6.33 -16.98 20.18
N ALA A 53 6.15 -17.12 21.49
CA ALA A 53 5.34 -18.17 22.07
C ALA A 53 3.91 -18.15 21.50
N GLY A 54 3.34 -19.31 21.29
CA GLY A 54 2.01 -19.43 20.67
C GLY A 54 1.98 -19.29 19.15
N GLY A 55 3.14 -19.18 18.48
CA GLY A 55 3.23 -19.12 17.02
C GLY A 55 2.99 -17.72 16.44
N VAL A 56 2.91 -16.69 17.28
CA VAL A 56 2.81 -15.29 16.83
C VAL A 56 4.08 -14.87 16.13
N GLN A 57 3.95 -14.26 14.95
CA GLN A 57 5.07 -13.75 14.17
C GLN A 57 5.18 -12.24 14.36
N ARG A 58 6.20 -11.78 15.10
CA ARG A 58 6.50 -10.35 15.23
C ARG A 58 7.32 -9.89 14.03
N PRO A 59 6.74 -9.15 13.08
CA PRO A 59 7.49 -8.60 11.95
C PRO A 59 8.60 -7.66 12.40
N VAL A 60 9.70 -7.65 11.67
CA VAL A 60 10.82 -6.72 11.83
C VAL A 60 11.19 -6.13 10.48
N ALA A 61 11.83 -4.96 10.48
CA ALA A 61 12.13 -4.21 9.26
C ALA A 61 13.59 -3.73 9.21
N PRO A 62 14.60 -4.62 9.39
CA PRO A 62 15.99 -4.19 9.58
C PRO A 62 16.58 -3.48 8.36
N THR A 63 16.25 -3.90 7.14
CA THR A 63 16.76 -3.25 5.92
C THR A 63 16.07 -1.91 5.70
N ALA A 64 14.76 -1.83 5.94
CA ALA A 64 13.99 -0.60 5.79
C ALA A 64 14.39 0.45 6.82
N GLU A 65 14.60 0.05 8.08
CA GLU A 65 15.12 0.91 9.15
C GLU A 65 16.50 1.45 8.80
N LEU A 66 17.42 0.57 8.36
CA LEU A 66 18.76 0.98 7.94
C LEU A 66 18.73 1.96 6.76
N ALA A 67 17.89 1.70 5.75
CA ALA A 67 17.75 2.57 4.61
C ALA A 67 17.24 3.96 5.01
N ALA A 68 16.25 4.03 5.89
CA ALA A 68 15.70 5.29 6.39
C ALA A 68 16.69 6.06 7.29
N GLN A 69 17.58 5.37 8.02
CA GLN A 69 18.63 5.99 8.81
C GLN A 69 19.77 6.56 7.95
N LEU A 70 20.20 5.80 6.94
CA LEU A 70 21.29 6.21 6.05
C LEU A 70 20.88 7.26 5.02
N HIS A 71 19.63 7.23 4.57
CA HIS A 71 19.11 8.08 3.50
C HIS A 71 17.71 8.63 3.86
N PRO A 72 17.56 9.44 4.91
CA PRO A 72 16.27 9.89 5.43
C PRO A 72 15.45 10.77 4.47
N ASP A 73 16.11 11.42 3.51
CA ASP A 73 15.50 12.18 2.43
C ASP A 73 14.99 11.30 1.27
N ARG A 74 15.46 10.05 1.20
CA ARG A 74 15.13 9.11 0.13
C ARG A 74 14.18 8.00 0.59
N PHE A 75 14.29 7.55 1.83
CA PHE A 75 13.53 6.42 2.33
C PHE A 75 12.81 6.73 3.65
N SER A 76 11.62 6.21 3.74
CA SER A 76 10.88 5.98 4.98
C SER A 76 10.29 4.58 4.92
N TYR A 77 9.73 4.09 6.00
CA TYR A 77 9.19 2.73 6.03
C TYR A 77 7.87 2.63 6.77
N LEU A 78 7.12 1.61 6.43
CA LEU A 78 6.01 1.11 7.20
C LEU A 78 6.41 -0.16 7.95
N LEU A 79 5.76 -0.40 9.10
CA LEU A 79 5.97 -1.61 9.87
C LEU A 79 4.70 -2.47 9.85
N ARG A 80 4.87 -3.74 9.54
CA ARG A 80 3.78 -4.72 9.64
C ARG A 80 3.55 -5.08 11.11
N VAL A 81 2.29 -5.26 11.49
CA VAL A 81 1.91 -5.65 12.85
C VAL A 81 1.08 -6.92 12.79
N ASP A 82 1.47 -7.93 13.57
CA ASP A 82 0.61 -9.07 13.84
C ASP A 82 -0.38 -8.67 14.94
N VAL A 83 -1.67 -8.82 14.66
CA VAL A 83 -2.74 -8.42 15.60
C VAL A 83 -2.78 -9.27 16.87
N ASP A 84 -2.18 -10.46 16.84
CA ASP A 84 -2.07 -11.35 17.99
C ASP A 84 -0.79 -11.11 18.80
N ASP A 85 0.08 -10.15 18.39
CA ASP A 85 1.29 -9.82 19.14
C ASP A 85 0.90 -9.12 20.47
N PRO A 86 1.26 -9.67 21.63
CA PRO A 86 0.89 -9.09 22.91
C PRO A 86 1.49 -7.70 23.14
N ASP A 87 2.59 -7.37 22.47
CA ASP A 87 3.28 -6.09 22.62
C ASP A 87 2.94 -5.09 21.48
N TYR A 88 1.90 -5.35 20.68
CA TYR A 88 1.52 -4.52 19.53
C TYR A 88 1.51 -3.02 19.87
N ALA A 89 0.97 -2.65 21.02
CA ALA A 89 0.86 -1.25 21.42
C ALA A 89 2.23 -0.60 21.71
N GLN A 90 3.17 -1.37 22.24
CA GLN A 90 4.54 -0.91 22.44
C GLN A 90 5.27 -0.75 21.09
N ILE A 91 5.11 -1.71 20.19
CA ILE A 91 5.69 -1.68 18.83
C ILE A 91 5.20 -0.44 18.08
N ILE A 92 3.90 -0.13 18.16
CA ILE A 92 3.31 1.06 17.53
C ILE A 92 3.93 2.35 18.08
N ARG A 93 4.11 2.45 19.40
CA ARG A 93 4.79 3.61 20.00
C ARG A 93 6.25 3.72 19.55
N GLN A 94 6.97 2.60 19.53
CA GLN A 94 8.36 2.59 19.06
C GLN A 94 8.47 3.05 17.60
N LEU A 95 7.57 2.61 16.72
CA LEU A 95 7.53 3.06 15.33
C LEU A 95 7.27 4.56 15.22
N ARG A 96 6.33 5.11 16.00
CA ARG A 96 6.06 6.55 16.02
C ARG A 96 7.32 7.37 16.33
N ASP A 97 8.14 6.87 17.23
CA ASP A 97 9.35 7.56 17.71
C ASP A 97 10.59 7.23 16.85
N ALA A 98 10.49 6.26 15.94
CA ALA A 98 11.59 5.82 15.10
C ALA A 98 11.82 6.77 13.91
N GLN A 99 13.10 7.02 13.59
CA GLN A 99 13.47 7.80 12.40
C GLN A 99 12.99 7.08 11.13
N GLY A 100 12.14 7.75 10.34
CA GLY A 100 11.62 7.23 9.09
C GLY A 100 10.45 6.25 9.22
N GLY A 101 10.06 5.85 10.44
CA GLY A 101 8.82 5.11 10.67
C GLY A 101 7.60 5.99 10.39
N ARG A 102 6.74 5.63 9.41
CA ARG A 102 5.67 6.52 8.95
C ARG A 102 4.28 5.94 9.02
N ALA A 103 4.16 4.63 8.96
CA ALA A 103 2.86 3.97 8.87
C ALA A 103 2.91 2.55 9.40
N LEU A 104 1.74 2.01 9.67
CA LEU A 104 1.55 0.60 9.98
C LEU A 104 0.96 -0.13 8.78
N ARG A 105 1.13 -1.45 8.73
CA ARG A 105 0.44 -2.32 7.79
C ARG A 105 -0.11 -3.57 8.47
N VAL A 106 -1.33 -3.95 8.09
CA VAL A 106 -1.96 -5.23 8.43
C VAL A 106 -2.44 -5.95 7.17
N ASP A 107 -2.37 -7.27 7.18
CA ASP A 107 -2.67 -8.11 6.01
C ASP A 107 -3.84 -9.09 6.26
N PRO A 108 -5.03 -8.62 6.61
CA PRO A 108 -6.17 -9.52 6.84
C PRO A 108 -6.60 -10.28 5.58
N GLY A 109 -6.25 -9.80 4.38
CA GLY A 109 -6.58 -10.44 3.11
C GLY A 109 -5.91 -11.80 2.88
N MET A 110 -4.85 -12.12 3.61
CA MET A 110 -3.99 -13.28 3.33
C MET A 110 -4.59 -14.63 3.72
N SER A 111 -5.71 -14.69 4.44
CA SER A 111 -6.40 -15.94 4.77
C SER A 111 -7.87 -15.71 5.14
N PRO A 112 -8.76 -16.71 4.92
CA PRO A 112 -10.17 -16.59 5.30
C PRO A 112 -10.41 -16.27 6.78
N PRO A 113 -9.70 -16.90 7.76
CA PRO A 113 -9.88 -16.53 9.17
C PRO A 113 -9.54 -15.08 9.48
N ARG A 114 -8.44 -14.56 8.92
CA ARG A 114 -8.03 -13.16 9.10
C ARG A 114 -9.02 -12.18 8.46
N ARG A 115 -9.56 -12.52 7.27
CA ARG A 115 -10.61 -11.73 6.60
C ARG A 115 -11.87 -11.63 7.47
N LYS A 116 -12.29 -12.76 8.06
CA LYS A 116 -13.43 -12.81 8.98
C LYS A 116 -13.16 -11.95 10.22
N ALA A 117 -12.01 -12.12 10.86
CA ALA A 117 -11.61 -11.32 12.02
C ALA A 117 -11.62 -9.81 11.72
N PHE A 118 -11.13 -9.39 10.54
CA PHE A 118 -11.18 -7.98 10.14
C PHE A 118 -12.61 -7.45 10.02
N ALA A 119 -13.50 -8.23 9.40
CA ALA A 119 -14.90 -7.84 9.25
C ALA A 119 -15.63 -7.73 10.61
N GLU A 120 -15.27 -8.57 11.58
CA GLU A 120 -15.89 -8.67 12.90
C GLU A 120 -15.21 -7.79 13.97
N GLY A 121 -14.22 -6.96 13.61
CA GLY A 121 -13.55 -6.05 14.55
C GLY A 121 -12.35 -6.63 15.29
N GLY A 122 -11.84 -7.80 14.88
CA GLY A 122 -10.67 -8.41 15.51
C GLY A 122 -9.38 -7.60 15.40
N TYR A 123 -9.37 -6.55 14.55
CA TYR A 123 -8.25 -5.61 14.36
C TYR A 123 -8.43 -4.29 15.11
N ASP A 124 -9.56 -4.08 15.78
CA ASP A 124 -9.95 -2.79 16.35
C ASP A 124 -8.97 -2.26 17.39
N HIS A 125 -8.34 -3.13 18.16
CA HIS A 125 -7.33 -2.75 19.15
C HIS A 125 -6.06 -2.16 18.49
N VAL A 126 -5.63 -2.70 17.34
CA VAL A 126 -4.51 -2.15 16.55
C VAL A 126 -4.91 -0.81 15.93
N PHE A 127 -6.13 -0.71 15.40
CA PHE A 127 -6.65 0.53 14.79
C PHE A 127 -6.73 1.66 15.83
N LYS A 128 -7.24 1.35 17.02
CA LYS A 128 -7.26 2.29 18.14
C LYS A 128 -5.85 2.76 18.49
N ALA A 129 -4.90 1.84 18.66
CA ALA A 129 -3.53 2.19 18.99
C ALA A 129 -2.86 3.02 17.88
N ALA A 130 -3.12 2.72 16.60
CA ALA A 130 -2.64 3.50 15.48
C ALA A 130 -3.17 4.94 15.51
N ALA A 131 -4.48 5.11 15.70
CA ALA A 131 -5.14 6.41 15.81
C ALA A 131 -4.58 7.24 16.98
N GLU A 132 -4.46 6.64 18.17
CA GLU A 132 -3.92 7.28 19.39
C GLU A 132 -2.45 7.74 19.22
N ASN A 133 -1.69 7.10 18.32
CA ASN A 133 -0.32 7.46 18.02
C ASN A 133 -0.17 8.31 16.72
N GLY A 134 -1.28 8.68 16.08
CA GLY A 134 -1.29 9.49 14.86
C GLY A 134 -0.65 8.81 13.64
N LEU A 135 -0.49 7.48 13.67
CA LEU A 135 0.10 6.70 12.59
C LEU A 135 -0.98 6.26 11.59
N PRO A 136 -0.80 6.56 10.29
CA PRO A 136 -1.62 5.98 9.22
C PRO A 136 -1.47 4.47 9.17
N LEU A 137 -2.52 3.78 8.70
CA LEU A 137 -2.54 2.34 8.62
C LEU A 137 -2.96 1.87 7.23
N PHE A 138 -2.10 1.11 6.57
CA PHE A 138 -2.39 0.39 5.36
C PHE A 138 -3.05 -0.95 5.71
N ALA A 139 -4.17 -1.27 5.09
CA ALA A 139 -4.83 -2.56 5.30
C ALA A 139 -4.99 -3.32 3.97
N PHE A 140 -4.32 -4.46 3.86
CA PHE A 140 -4.49 -5.38 2.75
C PHE A 140 -5.66 -6.31 3.03
N ALA A 141 -6.87 -5.84 2.76
CA ALA A 141 -8.12 -6.57 2.91
C ALA A 141 -8.99 -6.48 1.64
N PRO A 142 -8.47 -6.91 0.48
CA PRO A 142 -9.19 -6.77 -0.79
C PRO A 142 -10.56 -7.46 -0.75
N ASP A 143 -11.47 -7.01 -1.59
CA ASP A 143 -12.85 -7.53 -1.72
C ASP A 143 -13.66 -7.45 -0.40
N ASN A 144 -13.36 -6.47 0.45
CA ASN A 144 -14.03 -6.32 1.74
C ASN A 144 -14.41 -4.86 2.08
N PRO A 145 -15.06 -4.12 1.15
CA PRO A 145 -15.35 -2.69 1.36
C PRO A 145 -16.24 -2.44 2.59
N ALA A 146 -17.16 -3.33 2.92
CA ALA A 146 -18.02 -3.18 4.10
C ALA A 146 -17.21 -3.16 5.42
N ALA A 147 -16.17 -3.98 5.53
CA ALA A 147 -15.30 -3.99 6.72
C ALA A 147 -14.46 -2.70 6.81
N PHE A 148 -13.99 -2.17 5.67
CA PHE A 148 -13.34 -0.86 5.64
C PHE A 148 -14.29 0.26 6.08
N ALA A 149 -15.52 0.29 5.58
CA ALA A 149 -16.52 1.29 5.97
C ALA A 149 -16.83 1.22 7.48
N ARG A 150 -16.93 -0.01 8.03
CA ARG A 150 -17.10 -0.21 9.49
C ARG A 150 -15.90 0.37 10.25
N ALA A 151 -14.68 0.03 9.85
CA ALA A 151 -13.47 0.50 10.51
C ALA A 151 -13.34 2.03 10.43
N ALA A 152 -13.57 2.62 9.26
CA ALA A 152 -13.52 4.07 9.05
C ALA A 152 -14.49 4.83 9.95
N LYS A 153 -15.71 4.30 10.15
CA LYS A 153 -16.71 4.88 11.06
C LYS A 153 -16.34 4.72 12.53
N ALA A 154 -15.79 3.55 12.90
CA ALA A 154 -15.40 3.26 14.27
C ALA A 154 -14.19 4.08 14.74
N PHE A 155 -13.29 4.42 13.80
CA PHE A 155 -12.04 5.12 14.08
C PHE A 155 -11.89 6.35 13.15
N PRO A 156 -12.68 7.42 13.36
CA PRO A 156 -12.70 8.58 12.45
C PRO A 156 -11.37 9.35 12.42
N ASP A 157 -10.57 9.26 13.47
CA ASP A 157 -9.25 9.90 13.57
C ASP A 157 -8.13 9.06 12.94
N LEU A 158 -8.40 7.79 12.57
CA LEU A 158 -7.44 6.93 11.89
C LEU A 158 -7.39 7.25 10.40
N ARG A 159 -6.22 7.58 9.89
CA ARG A 159 -5.96 7.64 8.46
C ARG A 159 -5.81 6.21 7.91
N LEU A 160 -6.88 5.67 7.34
CA LEU A 160 -6.96 4.29 6.84
C LEU A 160 -6.71 4.26 5.34
N ILE A 161 -5.73 3.48 4.89
CA ILE A 161 -5.35 3.38 3.48
C ILE A 161 -5.73 2.00 2.97
N VAL A 162 -6.63 1.97 1.99
CA VAL A 162 -7.04 0.75 1.28
C VAL A 162 -5.89 0.32 0.38
N ASP A 163 -5.33 -0.85 0.66
CA ASP A 163 -4.16 -1.35 -0.04
C ASP A 163 -4.50 -2.03 -1.37
N HIS A 164 -3.60 -1.95 -2.37
CA HIS A 164 -3.71 -2.62 -3.67
C HIS A 164 -5.09 -2.51 -4.34
N CYS A 165 -5.53 -1.28 -4.58
CA CYS A 165 -6.83 -0.97 -5.21
C CYS A 165 -8.06 -1.53 -4.46
N GLY A 166 -7.89 -2.18 -3.33
CA GLY A 166 -8.97 -2.80 -2.54
C GLY A 166 -9.64 -4.01 -3.19
N VAL A 167 -9.07 -4.54 -4.28
CA VAL A 167 -9.56 -5.74 -4.98
C VAL A 167 -8.45 -6.77 -5.12
N PHE A 168 -8.81 -8.06 -5.23
CA PHE A 168 -7.87 -9.12 -5.59
C PHE A 168 -7.75 -9.27 -7.10
N SER A 169 -6.56 -9.67 -7.57
CA SER A 169 -6.47 -10.38 -8.84
C SER A 169 -7.15 -11.76 -8.72
N ASN A 170 -7.61 -12.34 -9.83
CA ASN A 170 -8.24 -13.66 -9.79
C ASN A 170 -7.32 -14.74 -9.22
N SER A 171 -6.01 -14.66 -9.48
CA SER A 171 -5.02 -15.57 -8.91
C SER A 171 -4.95 -15.45 -7.39
N MET A 172 -4.85 -14.23 -6.86
CA MET A 172 -4.80 -13.99 -5.41
C MET A 172 -6.14 -14.33 -4.74
N ARG A 173 -7.27 -14.07 -5.43
CA ARG A 173 -8.60 -14.37 -4.95
C ARG A 173 -8.78 -15.87 -4.70
N THR A 174 -8.30 -16.72 -5.61
CA THR A 174 -8.37 -18.16 -5.46
C THR A 174 -7.36 -18.71 -4.44
N SER A 175 -6.13 -18.21 -4.43
CA SER A 175 -5.07 -18.74 -3.57
C SER A 175 -5.15 -18.26 -2.13
N PHE A 176 -5.45 -16.98 -1.87
CA PHE A 176 -5.46 -16.43 -0.52
C PHE A 176 -6.85 -16.42 0.12
N ALA A 177 -7.84 -15.91 -0.61
CA ALA A 177 -9.19 -15.77 -0.08
C ALA A 177 -10.04 -17.04 -0.22
N GLN A 178 -9.61 -18.01 -1.04
CA GLN A 178 -10.37 -19.23 -1.38
C GLN A 178 -11.75 -18.91 -1.95
N LEU A 179 -11.82 -17.84 -2.76
CA LEU A 179 -13.03 -17.37 -3.44
C LEU A 179 -12.95 -17.69 -4.93
N PRO A 180 -14.10 -17.87 -5.62
CA PRO A 180 -14.11 -18.10 -7.07
C PRO A 180 -13.58 -16.90 -7.84
N PRO A 181 -13.00 -17.08 -9.04
CA PRO A 181 -12.63 -16.00 -9.91
C PRO A 181 -13.86 -15.18 -10.34
N LEU A 182 -13.65 -13.91 -10.66
CA LEU A 182 -14.68 -12.99 -11.16
C LEU A 182 -14.48 -12.71 -12.65
N GLY A 183 -15.56 -12.47 -13.36
CA GLY A 183 -15.55 -11.84 -14.67
C GLY A 183 -15.18 -10.35 -14.55
N GLU A 184 -14.79 -9.73 -15.68
CA GLU A 184 -14.38 -8.31 -15.69
C GLU A 184 -15.49 -7.38 -15.15
N ALA A 185 -16.75 -7.61 -15.55
CA ALA A 185 -17.87 -6.79 -15.09
C ALA A 185 -18.11 -6.92 -13.56
N GLU A 186 -17.98 -8.13 -13.03
CA GLU A 186 -18.12 -8.38 -11.58
C GLU A 186 -16.98 -7.74 -10.79
N GLN A 187 -15.76 -7.83 -11.31
CA GLN A 187 -14.58 -7.19 -10.69
C GLN A 187 -14.74 -5.66 -10.69
N MET A 188 -15.23 -5.08 -11.78
CA MET A 188 -15.50 -3.64 -11.84
C MET A 188 -16.63 -3.20 -10.90
N ALA A 189 -17.70 -3.99 -10.76
CA ALA A 189 -18.75 -3.72 -9.78
C ALA A 189 -18.25 -3.78 -8.33
N LEU A 190 -17.34 -4.72 -8.05
CA LEU A 190 -16.68 -4.79 -6.75
C LEU A 190 -15.77 -3.58 -6.53
N PHE A 191 -15.02 -3.17 -7.54
CA PHE A 191 -14.19 -1.95 -7.46
C PHE A 191 -15.06 -0.70 -7.24
N ASP A 192 -16.22 -0.58 -7.91
CA ASP A 192 -17.18 0.51 -7.67
C ASP A 192 -17.64 0.52 -6.19
N SER A 193 -17.77 -0.65 -5.55
CA SER A 193 -18.06 -0.74 -4.11
C SER A 193 -16.87 -0.27 -3.24
N VAL A 194 -15.62 -0.47 -3.69
CA VAL A 194 -14.44 0.10 -3.04
C VAL A 194 -14.42 1.61 -3.19
N LEU A 195 -14.79 2.14 -4.37
CA LEU A 195 -14.85 3.59 -4.62
C LEU A 195 -15.85 4.31 -3.71
N ALA A 196 -16.93 3.65 -3.27
CA ALA A 196 -17.86 4.20 -2.29
C ALA A 196 -17.24 4.49 -0.92
N LEU A 197 -16.05 3.93 -0.62
CA LEU A 197 -15.29 4.28 0.59
C LEU A 197 -14.81 5.74 0.59
N ALA A 198 -14.83 6.41 -0.54
CA ALA A 198 -14.51 7.83 -0.67
C ALA A 198 -15.44 8.74 0.16
N ASP A 199 -16.64 8.27 0.53
CA ASP A 199 -17.56 8.96 1.44
C ASP A 199 -16.98 9.12 2.86
N HIS A 200 -15.94 8.36 3.20
CA HIS A 200 -15.21 8.48 4.46
C HIS A 200 -13.97 9.36 4.26
N PRO A 201 -13.90 10.57 4.85
CA PRO A 201 -12.79 11.51 4.65
C PRO A 201 -11.44 10.98 5.19
N ASN A 202 -11.48 10.06 6.13
CA ASN A 202 -10.32 9.39 6.72
C ASN A 202 -9.86 8.14 5.95
N VAL A 203 -10.40 7.90 4.74
CA VAL A 203 -9.99 6.78 3.86
C VAL A 203 -9.31 7.29 2.61
N ALA A 204 -8.19 6.67 2.26
CA ALA A 204 -7.47 6.85 0.99
C ALA A 204 -7.26 5.52 0.27
N LEU A 205 -6.90 5.56 -0.99
CA LEU A 205 -6.67 4.41 -1.85
C LEU A 205 -5.20 4.35 -2.29
N LYS A 206 -4.53 3.22 -2.05
CA LYS A 206 -3.25 2.94 -2.67
C LYS A 206 -3.45 2.26 -4.03
N TRP A 207 -3.04 2.93 -5.09
CA TRP A 207 -3.02 2.44 -6.46
C TRP A 207 -1.72 1.65 -6.71
N GLY A 208 -1.70 0.41 -6.22
CA GLY A 208 -0.57 -0.51 -6.36
C GLY A 208 -1.00 -1.84 -6.94
N HIS A 209 -0.08 -2.53 -7.61
CA HIS A 209 -0.35 -3.78 -8.34
C HIS A 209 -1.53 -3.71 -9.32
N SER A 210 -1.90 -2.53 -9.76
CA SER A 210 -3.11 -2.33 -10.57
C SER A 210 -3.12 -3.18 -11.85
N SER A 211 -1.97 -3.40 -12.47
CA SER A 211 -1.83 -4.27 -13.64
C SER A 211 -2.26 -5.71 -13.34
N ALA A 212 -1.85 -6.25 -12.21
CA ALA A 212 -2.25 -7.59 -11.77
C ALA A 212 -3.71 -7.63 -11.27
N MET A 213 -4.14 -6.61 -10.52
CA MET A 213 -5.50 -6.54 -9.97
C MET A 213 -6.57 -6.51 -11.06
N PHE A 214 -6.34 -5.76 -12.14
CA PHE A 214 -7.29 -5.60 -13.24
C PHE A 214 -6.95 -6.40 -14.50
N ASP A 215 -5.89 -7.22 -14.44
CA ASP A 215 -5.37 -8.01 -15.57
C ASP A 215 -5.14 -7.18 -16.86
N LYS A 216 -4.52 -6.02 -16.68
CA LYS A 216 -4.19 -5.09 -17.77
C LYS A 216 -2.74 -4.65 -17.68
N PRO A 217 -2.00 -4.51 -18.83
CA PRO A 217 -0.59 -4.13 -18.78
C PRO A 217 -0.41 -2.70 -18.23
N ALA A 218 0.65 -2.50 -17.43
CA ALA A 218 1.00 -1.18 -16.89
C ALA A 218 1.52 -0.24 -17.98
N TRP A 219 2.18 -0.78 -19.00
CA TRP A 219 2.67 -0.01 -20.13
C TRP A 219 2.04 -0.51 -21.45
N PRO A 220 1.52 0.41 -22.30
CA PRO A 220 1.43 1.87 -22.11
C PRO A 220 0.39 2.31 -21.06
N GLY A 221 -0.47 1.43 -20.57
CA GLY A 221 -1.41 1.69 -19.48
C GLY A 221 -2.83 2.04 -19.92
N GLU A 222 -3.12 2.04 -21.22
CA GLU A 222 -4.42 2.47 -21.79
C GLU A 222 -5.62 1.77 -21.14
N GLY A 223 -5.50 0.49 -20.82
CA GLY A 223 -6.56 -0.25 -20.14
C GLY A 223 -6.75 0.10 -18.66
N LEU A 224 -5.73 0.69 -18.02
CA LEU A 224 -5.76 1.11 -16.60
C LEU A 224 -6.20 2.56 -16.42
N TRP A 225 -5.97 3.43 -17.40
CA TRP A 225 -6.23 4.87 -17.29
C TRP A 225 -7.68 5.20 -16.95
N PRO A 226 -8.70 4.61 -17.60
CA PRO A 226 -10.11 4.88 -17.24
C PRO A 226 -10.44 4.39 -15.82
N ILE A 227 -9.82 3.30 -15.37
CA ILE A 227 -10.05 2.75 -14.03
C ILE A 227 -9.46 3.67 -12.96
N LEU A 228 -8.21 4.14 -13.18
CA LEU A 228 -7.58 5.13 -12.32
C LEU A 228 -8.38 6.46 -12.32
N ARG A 229 -8.90 6.89 -13.49
CA ARG A 229 -9.76 8.07 -13.59
C ARG A 229 -10.98 7.96 -12.68
N LYS A 230 -11.64 6.77 -12.65
CA LYS A 230 -12.74 6.50 -11.71
C LYS A 230 -12.30 6.69 -10.25
N ALA A 231 -11.14 6.15 -9.89
CA ALA A 231 -10.60 6.27 -8.52
C ALA A 231 -10.34 7.74 -8.14
N VAL A 232 -9.70 8.50 -9.03
CA VAL A 232 -9.43 9.92 -8.80
C VAL A 232 -10.71 10.75 -8.76
N ASN A 233 -11.73 10.42 -9.56
CA ASN A 233 -13.01 11.09 -9.50
C ASN A 233 -13.75 10.85 -8.17
N ALA A 234 -13.63 9.66 -7.60
CA ALA A 234 -14.28 9.31 -6.34
C ALA A 234 -13.54 9.90 -5.13
N PHE A 235 -12.25 9.61 -5.00
CA PHE A 235 -11.45 9.97 -3.81
C PHE A 235 -10.87 11.38 -3.87
N GLY A 236 -10.75 12.00 -5.05
CA GLY A 236 -9.84 13.12 -5.27
C GLY A 236 -8.40 12.65 -5.45
N ALA A 237 -7.58 13.38 -6.20
CA ALA A 237 -6.19 13.02 -6.44
C ALA A 237 -5.35 13.04 -5.14
N GLU A 238 -5.76 13.84 -4.16
CA GLU A 238 -5.13 13.97 -2.84
C GLU A 238 -5.30 12.76 -1.92
N ARG A 239 -6.17 11.81 -2.31
CA ARG A 239 -6.42 10.56 -1.58
C ARG A 239 -6.13 9.30 -2.40
N VAL A 240 -5.47 9.44 -3.55
CA VAL A 240 -5.00 8.31 -4.37
C VAL A 240 -3.47 8.34 -4.41
N MET A 241 -2.83 7.23 -4.03
CA MET A 241 -1.37 7.13 -3.89
C MET A 241 -0.84 6.05 -4.81
N TRP A 242 0.02 6.42 -5.77
CA TRP A 242 0.68 5.44 -6.63
C TRP A 242 1.73 4.63 -5.88
N ALA A 243 1.74 3.32 -6.11
CA ALA A 243 2.78 2.40 -5.68
C ALA A 243 3.17 1.50 -6.84
N SER A 244 4.47 1.37 -7.11
CA SER A 244 4.93 0.41 -8.10
C SER A 244 4.83 -1.02 -7.60
N ASP A 245 5.33 -1.24 -6.40
CA ASP A 245 5.51 -2.57 -5.82
C ASP A 245 6.26 -3.52 -6.79
N PHE A 246 7.19 -2.94 -7.58
CA PHE A 246 7.83 -3.58 -8.73
C PHE A 246 8.60 -4.84 -8.34
N SER A 247 9.19 -4.85 -7.15
CA SER A 247 10.04 -5.93 -6.66
C SER A 247 9.27 -7.24 -6.39
N VAL A 248 7.94 -7.18 -6.30
CA VAL A 248 7.05 -8.34 -6.13
C VAL A 248 6.02 -8.46 -7.26
N ASN A 249 6.27 -7.76 -8.37
CA ASN A 249 5.33 -7.72 -9.48
C ASN A 249 5.20 -9.08 -10.17
N GLN A 250 3.98 -9.61 -10.14
CA GLN A 250 3.65 -10.93 -10.68
C GLN A 250 3.60 -10.97 -12.21
N ARG A 251 3.54 -9.82 -12.88
CA ARG A 251 3.46 -9.71 -14.35
C ARG A 251 4.82 -9.52 -15.04
N GLY A 252 5.89 -9.39 -14.25
CA GLY A 252 7.23 -9.18 -14.77
C GLY A 252 7.50 -7.76 -15.29
N GLU A 253 6.64 -6.80 -14.93
CA GLU A 253 6.82 -5.38 -15.27
C GLU A 253 7.93 -4.77 -14.43
N CYS A 254 8.79 -3.98 -15.01
CA CYS A 254 9.84 -3.28 -14.28
C CYS A 254 9.33 -1.95 -13.69
N TRP A 255 10.14 -1.33 -12.84
CA TRP A 255 9.78 -0.05 -12.21
C TRP A 255 9.50 1.05 -13.24
N ALA A 256 10.24 1.06 -14.36
CA ALA A 256 10.02 2.00 -15.44
C ALA A 256 8.65 1.83 -16.10
N ASP A 257 8.22 0.60 -16.39
CA ASP A 257 6.91 0.33 -17.01
C ASP A 257 5.78 0.88 -16.15
N LEU A 258 5.85 0.62 -14.84
CA LEU A 258 4.84 1.06 -13.87
C LEU A 258 4.80 2.58 -13.73
N LEU A 259 5.97 3.25 -13.71
CA LEU A 259 6.05 4.70 -13.63
C LEU A 259 5.60 5.39 -14.92
N TYR A 260 6.12 4.92 -16.08
CA TYR A 260 5.82 5.59 -17.36
C TYR A 260 4.38 5.38 -17.80
N GLY A 261 3.73 4.27 -17.43
CA GLY A 261 2.29 4.10 -17.59
C GLY A 261 1.48 5.17 -16.87
N MET A 262 1.92 5.57 -15.68
CA MET A 262 1.30 6.66 -14.91
C MET A 262 1.60 8.05 -15.51
N LEU A 263 2.86 8.31 -15.87
CA LEU A 263 3.27 9.58 -16.46
C LEU A 263 2.60 9.81 -17.83
N GLY A 264 2.44 8.76 -18.62
CA GLY A 264 1.80 8.77 -19.94
C GLY A 264 0.28 8.94 -19.89
N ASN A 265 -0.37 8.74 -18.75
CA ASN A 265 -1.82 8.79 -18.62
C ASN A 265 -2.40 10.15 -19.10
N PRO A 266 -3.19 10.19 -20.18
CA PRO A 266 -3.77 11.43 -20.70
C PRO A 266 -4.99 11.88 -19.90
N ASP A 267 -5.62 10.98 -19.13
CA ASP A 267 -6.85 11.25 -18.37
C ASP A 267 -6.57 12.00 -17.08
N LEU A 268 -5.29 12.13 -16.67
CA LEU A 268 -4.89 12.92 -15.50
C LEU A 268 -4.25 14.24 -15.92
N SER A 269 -4.70 15.32 -15.34
CA SER A 269 -4.05 16.63 -15.43
C SER A 269 -2.66 16.60 -14.78
N ALA A 270 -1.82 17.61 -15.09
CA ALA A 270 -0.50 17.75 -14.46
C ALA A 270 -0.60 17.86 -12.93
N GLY A 271 -1.57 18.61 -12.42
CA GLY A 271 -1.79 18.75 -10.98
C GLY A 271 -2.23 17.46 -10.30
N GLU A 272 -3.11 16.66 -10.94
CA GLU A 272 -3.50 15.36 -10.41
C GLU A 272 -2.33 14.37 -10.40
N LYS A 273 -1.46 14.39 -11.42
CA LYS A 273 -0.23 13.58 -11.43
C LYS A 273 0.72 13.95 -10.28
N GLU A 274 0.85 15.23 -9.94
CA GLU A 274 1.63 15.65 -8.77
C GLU A 274 1.08 15.07 -7.46
N TRP A 275 -0.24 15.05 -7.30
CA TRP A 275 -0.86 14.46 -6.14
C TRP A 275 -0.66 12.95 -6.10
N VAL A 276 -1.11 12.25 -7.13
CA VAL A 276 -1.09 10.78 -7.17
C VAL A 276 0.33 10.20 -7.09
N LEU A 277 1.32 10.88 -7.71
CA LEU A 277 2.70 10.40 -7.77
C LEU A 277 3.60 10.85 -6.60
N GLY A 278 3.06 11.59 -5.61
CA GLY A 278 3.90 11.98 -4.47
C GLY A 278 3.18 12.76 -3.38
N LYS A 279 2.52 13.87 -3.69
CA LYS A 279 1.94 14.77 -2.68
C LYS A 279 0.92 14.08 -1.77
N ALA A 280 0.10 13.17 -2.30
CA ALA A 280 -0.88 12.42 -1.51
C ALA A 280 -0.20 11.62 -0.40
N LEU A 281 0.82 10.82 -0.75
CA LEU A 281 1.57 10.04 0.24
C LEU A 281 2.22 10.94 1.29
N ARG A 282 2.94 11.97 0.86
CA ARG A 282 3.62 12.89 1.80
C ARG A 282 2.64 13.51 2.78
N THR A 283 1.50 13.98 2.30
CA THR A 283 0.45 14.56 3.14
C THR A 283 -0.12 13.54 4.13
N TRP A 284 -0.47 12.36 3.64
CA TRP A 284 -1.08 11.33 4.46
C TRP A 284 -0.16 10.74 5.51
N LEU A 285 1.15 10.70 5.25
CA LEU A 285 2.14 10.16 6.17
C LEU A 285 2.91 11.23 6.96
N ASN A 286 2.53 12.50 6.84
CA ASN A 286 3.30 13.63 7.42
C ASN A 286 4.80 13.53 7.07
N TRP A 287 5.10 13.18 5.81
CA TRP A 287 6.47 13.00 5.33
C TRP A 287 6.93 14.27 4.60
N PRO A 288 7.84 15.07 5.16
CA PRO A 288 8.34 16.28 4.51
C PRO A 288 8.95 16.00 3.13
N ALA A 289 8.86 16.98 2.23
CA ALA A 289 9.49 16.92 0.90
C ALA A 289 10.99 17.19 0.99
#